data_b87c046241835b28371502934e7931b4
#
_entry.id   b87c046241835b28371502934e7931b4
#
_cell.length_a   1.000
_cell.length_b   1.000
_cell.length_c   1.000
_cell.angle_alpha   90.00
_cell.angle_beta   90.00
_cell.angle_gamma   90.00
#
_symmetry.space_group_name_H-M   'P 1'
#
loop_
_entity.id
_entity.type
_entity.pdbx_description
1 polymer ?
#
loop_
_entity_poly.entity_id
_entity_poly.type
_entity_poly.pdbx_seq_one_letter_code
_entity_poly.pdbx_strand_id
1 'polypeptide(L)'
;MKTNGTFLSAIIQLLCACGCAYAQQASATSSTDGKIIEQTAYALPAYEELTDRFRGGYPKEGVEKMRASADLELLKIKYMSDGLKIVGFIYKPKVTTGKRLPAIIFNRGGLADGAIGPENFNYLWEMHRYASEGFVVLASQYRGTGGSEGKDEVAGADTNDVMNLIPLARSLGYVDMDRLFMWGYSRGAIMTLQAIRRGAPLRAAAIVGAPTDNTAQANNPGFIQFARSVYPDFDARKEEHLRSRSAVLWADKLDVPLLILQGGADPGVKPTQAMALAQKLDEAGKLYELVIYAKDDHPVSQNAEDRLRRTIDWFKNVRAMSIAQPVQKALIERGIEAAVRQYYDLKKGQPERYDFSERELNQLGYILLGQGQTREAIEIFKLNVAVYPQAFNTYDSLGEAYLANGDRELAILNYRKSLELNPQNTNARDALKKLEQK
;
A
#
# COMPACT_ATOMS: atom_id res chain seq x y z
N MET A 1 -35.20 -38.02 -44.90
CA MET A 1 -33.81 -38.50 -44.99
C MET A 1 -32.97 -37.64 -44.07
N LYS A 2 -32.33 -38.35 -43.14
CA LYS A 2 -31.46 -37.80 -42.10
C LYS A 2 -30.14 -37.29 -42.72
N THR A 3 -29.59 -36.27 -42.08
CA THR A 3 -28.19 -35.99 -41.80
C THR A 3 -27.88 -34.51 -42.00
N ASN A 4 -27.59 -33.82 -40.90
CA ASN A 4 -26.50 -32.86 -40.72
C ASN A 4 -26.69 -32.11 -39.39
N GLY A 5 -26.26 -32.78 -38.33
CA GLY A 5 -26.25 -32.16 -36.97
C GLY A 5 -25.00 -32.64 -36.20
N THR A 6 -23.77 -32.46 -36.75
CA THR A 6 -22.54 -32.92 -36.05
C THR A 6 -21.30 -32.05 -36.32
N PHE A 7 -21.44 -30.84 -36.85
CA PHE A 7 -20.27 -29.96 -37.11
C PHE A 7 -20.22 -28.66 -36.28
N LEU A 8 -21.19 -28.43 -35.41
CA LEU A 8 -21.21 -27.21 -34.59
C LEU A 8 -20.75 -27.42 -33.14
N SER A 9 -20.52 -28.66 -32.71
CA SER A 9 -20.14 -28.97 -31.33
C SER A 9 -18.63 -29.05 -31.08
N ALA A 10 -17.79 -29.09 -32.12
CA ALA A 10 -16.34 -29.22 -32.01
C ALA A 10 -15.58 -27.89 -31.99
N ILE A 11 -16.19 -26.77 -32.35
CA ILE A 11 -15.53 -25.44 -32.36
C ILE A 11 -15.70 -24.72 -31.04
N ILE A 12 -16.69 -25.05 -30.23
CA ILE A 12 -16.91 -24.41 -28.91
C ILE A 12 -16.00 -25.04 -27.83
N GLN A 13 -15.49 -26.23 -28.00
CA GLN A 13 -14.58 -26.87 -27.04
C GLN A 13 -13.10 -26.49 -27.22
N LEU A 14 -12.70 -25.89 -28.35
CA LEU A 14 -11.29 -25.46 -28.56
C LEU A 14 -11.03 -24.02 -28.16
N LEU A 15 -12.05 -23.18 -27.91
CA LEU A 15 -11.91 -21.80 -27.43
C LEU A 15 -11.94 -21.66 -25.91
N CYS A 16 -12.31 -22.70 -25.16
CA CYS A 16 -12.25 -22.71 -23.70
C CYS A 16 -10.91 -23.19 -23.12
N ALA A 17 -10.01 -23.75 -23.93
CA ALA A 17 -8.74 -24.30 -23.44
C ALA A 17 -7.57 -23.31 -23.46
N CYS A 18 -7.68 -22.15 -24.12
CA CYS A 18 -6.61 -21.14 -24.16
C CYS A 18 -6.86 -19.94 -23.22
N GLY A 19 -7.97 -19.89 -22.50
CA GLY A 19 -8.33 -18.79 -21.59
C GLY A 19 -7.96 -18.98 -20.12
N CYS A 20 -7.43 -20.13 -19.72
CA CYS A 20 -7.20 -20.49 -18.30
C CYS A 20 -5.74 -20.63 -17.87
N ALA A 21 -4.77 -20.10 -18.61
CA ALA A 21 -3.35 -20.22 -18.25
C ALA A 21 -2.73 -18.93 -17.68
N TYR A 22 -3.52 -17.92 -17.31
CA TYR A 22 -3.10 -16.80 -16.46
C TYR A 22 -3.82 -16.80 -15.10
N ALA A 23 -4.00 -18.00 -14.54
CA ALA A 23 -4.31 -18.12 -13.13
C ALA A 23 -3.03 -17.82 -12.34
N GLN A 24 -3.05 -16.65 -11.65
CA GLN A 24 -2.20 -16.35 -10.52
C GLN A 24 -1.64 -17.61 -9.86
N GLN A 25 -0.33 -17.82 -9.97
CA GLN A 25 0.39 -18.51 -8.91
C GLN A 25 0.37 -17.58 -7.69
N ALA A 26 -0.75 -17.56 -6.97
CA ALA A 26 -0.72 -17.33 -5.56
C ALA A 26 0.14 -18.48 -5.02
N SER A 27 1.41 -18.23 -4.71
CA SER A 27 2.23 -19.16 -3.95
C SER A 27 1.41 -19.46 -2.70
N ALA A 28 1.01 -20.71 -2.52
CA ALA A 28 0.37 -21.14 -1.28
C ALA A 28 1.36 -20.78 -0.17
N THR A 29 1.00 -19.79 0.68
CA THR A 29 1.81 -19.40 1.80
C THR A 29 2.02 -20.65 2.65
N SER A 30 3.28 -21.06 2.82
CA SER A 30 3.62 -22.14 3.71
C SER A 30 3.06 -21.82 5.09
N SER A 31 2.50 -22.79 5.81
CA SER A 31 1.98 -22.62 7.16
C SER A 31 3.03 -22.06 8.15
N THR A 32 4.28 -21.97 7.73
CA THR A 32 5.43 -21.49 8.51
C THR A 32 5.90 -20.09 8.12
N ASP A 33 5.39 -19.50 7.03
CA ASP A 33 5.84 -18.19 6.57
C ASP A 33 5.59 -17.08 7.61
N GLY A 34 6.62 -16.26 7.83
CA GLY A 34 6.63 -15.24 8.87
C GLY A 34 6.95 -15.76 10.28
N LYS A 35 7.11 -17.07 10.48
CA LYS A 35 7.47 -17.63 11.80
C LYS A 35 8.93 -17.29 12.16
N ILE A 36 9.14 -16.64 13.29
CA ILE A 36 10.47 -16.43 13.86
C ILE A 36 10.99 -17.78 14.38
N ILE A 37 12.18 -18.17 13.96
CA ILE A 37 12.84 -19.41 14.35
C ILE A 37 14.08 -19.16 15.23
N GLU A 38 14.64 -17.94 15.18
CA GLU A 38 15.77 -17.50 16.00
C GLU A 38 15.63 -16.01 16.28
N GLN A 39 15.94 -15.59 17.51
CA GLN A 39 15.93 -14.19 17.90
C GLN A 39 17.03 -13.94 18.93
N THR A 40 17.84 -12.91 18.70
CA THR A 40 18.92 -12.49 19.60
C THR A 40 18.97 -10.96 19.69
N ALA A 41 19.39 -10.44 20.84
CA ALA A 41 19.70 -9.01 20.94
C ALA A 41 20.85 -8.68 19.99
N TYR A 42 20.76 -7.56 19.28
CA TYR A 42 21.79 -7.07 18.38
C TYR A 42 22.42 -5.81 18.96
N ALA A 43 23.71 -5.91 19.31
CA ALA A 43 24.47 -4.75 19.78
C ALA A 43 24.79 -3.82 18.60
N LEU A 44 24.46 -2.53 18.77
CA LEU A 44 24.85 -1.52 17.80
C LEU A 44 26.38 -1.37 17.78
N PRO A 45 27.01 -1.19 16.62
CA PRO A 45 28.45 -0.99 16.50
C PRO A 45 28.89 0.26 17.25
N ALA A 46 30.09 0.23 17.85
CA ALA A 46 30.71 1.41 18.39
C ALA A 46 31.08 2.39 17.25
N TYR A 47 31.20 3.68 17.57
CA TYR A 47 31.58 4.66 16.55
C TYR A 47 32.92 4.30 15.85
N GLU A 48 33.83 3.76 16.61
CA GLU A 48 35.15 3.33 16.13
C GLU A 48 35.13 2.12 15.20
N GLU A 49 34.07 1.33 15.29
CA GLU A 49 33.85 0.14 14.43
C GLU A 49 33.18 0.50 13.09
N LEU A 50 32.72 1.76 12.94
CA LEU A 50 32.14 2.23 11.68
C LEU A 50 33.25 2.42 10.66
N THR A 51 32.93 2.17 9.38
CA THR A 51 33.84 2.50 8.27
C THR A 51 34.06 4.01 8.17
N ASP A 52 35.17 4.44 7.56
CA ASP A 52 35.49 5.86 7.41
C ASP A 52 34.41 6.65 6.70
N ARG A 53 33.73 6.01 5.76
CA ARG A 53 32.57 6.58 5.05
C ARG A 53 31.49 7.04 6.01
N PHE A 54 31.17 6.22 7.03
CA PHE A 54 30.10 6.53 7.97
C PHE A 54 30.60 7.41 9.11
N ARG A 55 31.84 7.26 9.56
CA ARG A 55 32.42 8.16 10.55
C ARG A 55 32.44 9.62 10.08
N GLY A 56 32.66 9.87 8.78
CA GLY A 56 32.55 11.21 8.22
C GLY A 56 31.14 11.79 8.09
N GLY A 57 30.12 10.92 8.07
CA GLY A 57 28.72 11.30 7.85
C GLY A 57 27.85 11.37 9.11
N TYR A 58 28.31 10.78 10.25
CA TYR A 58 27.53 10.74 11.50
C TYR A 58 28.35 11.27 12.67
N PRO A 59 27.78 12.19 13.49
CA PRO A 59 28.48 12.71 14.66
C PRO A 59 28.64 11.60 15.72
N LYS A 60 29.88 11.47 16.29
CA LYS A 60 30.19 10.46 17.32
C LYS A 60 29.19 10.50 18.48
N GLU A 61 28.87 11.68 18.99
CA GLU A 61 27.90 11.86 20.08
C GLU A 61 26.54 11.27 19.72
N GLY A 62 26.05 11.45 18.47
CA GLY A 62 24.79 10.90 17.97
C GLY A 62 24.79 9.36 17.95
N VAL A 63 25.90 8.76 17.48
CA VAL A 63 26.06 7.29 17.47
C VAL A 63 26.07 6.72 18.89
N GLU A 64 26.83 7.33 19.80
CA GLU A 64 26.90 6.88 21.18
C GLU A 64 25.57 7.09 21.93
N LYS A 65 24.85 8.18 21.66
CA LYS A 65 23.49 8.38 22.18
C LYS A 65 22.51 7.31 21.68
N MET A 66 22.60 6.94 20.40
CA MET A 66 21.81 5.85 19.84
C MET A 66 22.09 4.53 20.55
N ARG A 67 23.37 4.20 20.78
CA ARG A 67 23.80 2.98 21.51
C ARG A 67 23.33 2.95 22.96
N ALA A 68 23.35 4.10 23.61
CA ALA A 68 22.93 4.27 25.01
C ALA A 68 21.41 4.33 25.19
N SER A 69 20.62 4.23 24.13
CA SER A 69 19.15 4.28 24.22
C SER A 69 18.59 3.16 25.10
N ALA A 70 18.24 3.51 26.34
CA ALA A 70 17.70 2.55 27.30
C ALA A 70 16.28 2.07 26.95
N ASP A 71 15.51 2.92 26.24
CA ASP A 71 14.09 2.73 25.92
C ASP A 71 13.83 1.94 24.63
N LEU A 72 14.88 1.67 23.85
CA LEU A 72 14.78 0.94 22.59
C LEU A 72 15.52 -0.39 22.67
N GLU A 73 15.09 -1.34 21.86
CA GLU A 73 15.80 -2.61 21.64
C GLU A 73 15.88 -2.94 20.16
N LEU A 74 17.02 -3.45 19.75
CA LEU A 74 17.28 -3.97 18.42
C LEU A 74 17.51 -5.48 18.51
N LEU A 75 16.70 -6.23 17.76
CA LEU A 75 16.75 -7.68 17.69
C LEU A 75 17.15 -8.11 16.28
N LYS A 76 18.10 -9.03 16.19
CA LYS A 76 18.37 -9.78 14.97
C LYS A 76 17.55 -11.06 15.02
N ILE A 77 16.82 -11.34 13.94
CA ILE A 77 15.95 -12.51 13.84
C ILE A 77 16.32 -13.37 12.62
N LYS A 78 15.94 -14.64 12.68
CA LYS A 78 15.73 -15.45 11.47
C LYS A 78 14.25 -15.83 11.42
N TYR A 79 13.65 -15.68 10.27
CA TYR A 79 12.26 -16.04 10.04
C TYR A 79 12.11 -16.86 8.75
N MET A 80 11.03 -17.62 8.66
CA MET A 80 10.73 -18.44 7.48
C MET A 80 10.08 -17.64 6.39
N SER A 81 10.53 -17.82 5.15
CA SER A 81 9.94 -17.25 3.95
C SER A 81 10.13 -18.21 2.77
N ASP A 82 9.03 -18.72 2.19
CA ASP A 82 9.06 -19.71 1.12
C ASP A 82 9.93 -20.95 1.44
N GLY A 83 9.95 -21.38 2.69
CA GLY A 83 10.80 -22.47 3.14
C GLY A 83 12.27 -22.12 3.39
N LEU A 84 12.69 -20.87 3.12
CA LEU A 84 14.04 -20.36 3.37
C LEU A 84 14.13 -19.69 4.75
N LYS A 85 15.33 -19.73 5.36
CA LYS A 85 15.65 -19.00 6.58
C LYS A 85 16.20 -17.62 6.20
N ILE A 86 15.41 -16.59 6.48
CA ILE A 86 15.76 -15.20 6.12
C ILE A 86 16.17 -14.46 7.38
N VAL A 87 17.29 -13.75 7.33
CA VAL A 87 17.75 -12.84 8.37
C VAL A 87 16.94 -11.55 8.29
N GLY A 88 16.53 -11.05 9.44
CA GLY A 88 15.84 -9.76 9.56
C GLY A 88 16.17 -9.06 10.86
N PHE A 89 15.56 -7.90 11.06
CA PHE A 89 15.71 -7.08 12.25
C PHE A 89 14.36 -6.58 12.72
N ILE A 90 14.25 -6.44 14.06
CA ILE A 90 13.16 -5.76 14.73
C ILE A 90 13.77 -4.67 15.59
N TYR A 91 13.47 -3.39 15.30
CA TYR A 91 13.87 -2.27 16.14
C TYR A 91 12.61 -1.63 16.71
N LYS A 92 12.50 -1.55 18.05
CA LYS A 92 11.26 -1.13 18.67
C LYS A 92 11.46 -0.52 20.08
N PRO A 93 10.47 0.22 20.60
CA PRO A 93 10.42 0.55 22.02
C PRO A 93 10.41 -0.72 22.90
N LYS A 94 11.16 -0.71 24.03
CA LYS A 94 11.23 -1.83 24.95
C LYS A 94 9.92 -2.11 25.67
N VAL A 95 9.18 -1.07 26.02
CA VAL A 95 7.97 -1.17 26.85
C VAL A 95 6.74 -1.04 25.97
N THR A 96 5.96 -2.10 25.90
CA THR A 96 4.64 -2.11 25.29
C THR A 96 3.60 -2.35 26.41
N THR A 97 3.22 -1.29 27.09
CA THR A 97 2.24 -1.34 28.19
C THR A 97 0.82 -1.60 27.65
N GLY A 98 0.54 -2.82 27.18
CA GLY A 98 -0.79 -3.24 26.72
C GLY A 98 -1.31 -2.54 25.47
N LYS A 99 -0.66 -1.45 25.02
CA LYS A 99 -1.03 -0.69 23.81
C LYS A 99 -0.27 -1.23 22.60
N ARG A 100 -0.98 -1.56 21.53
CA ARG A 100 -0.36 -1.93 20.26
C ARG A 100 0.30 -0.72 19.61
N LEU A 101 1.49 -0.94 19.01
CA LEU A 101 2.31 0.10 18.39
C LEU A 101 2.17 0.07 16.86
N PRO A 102 2.24 1.22 16.18
CA PRO A 102 2.32 1.28 14.74
C PRO A 102 3.60 0.60 14.25
N ALA A 103 3.60 0.02 13.05
CA ALA A 103 4.78 -0.64 12.52
C ALA A 103 5.14 -0.16 11.12
N ILE A 104 6.43 -0.17 10.83
CA ILE A 104 7.02 0.12 9.51
C ILE A 104 7.77 -1.11 9.04
N ILE A 105 7.40 -1.65 7.87
CA ILE A 105 8.25 -2.58 7.14
C ILE A 105 9.26 -1.73 6.36
N PHE A 106 10.54 -1.86 6.73
CA PHE A 106 11.65 -1.06 6.22
C PHE A 106 12.38 -1.83 5.12
N ASN A 107 12.30 -1.35 3.88
CA ASN A 107 12.90 -1.96 2.72
C ASN A 107 14.18 -1.19 2.33
N ARG A 108 15.32 -1.79 2.63
CA ARG A 108 16.65 -1.22 2.31
C ARG A 108 16.92 -1.17 0.80
N GLY A 109 17.82 -0.30 0.40
CA GLY A 109 18.39 -0.25 -0.94
C GLY A 109 19.58 -1.23 -1.10
N GLY A 110 20.30 -1.09 -2.22
CA GLY A 110 21.52 -1.85 -2.54
C GLY A 110 21.29 -3.32 -2.87
N LEU A 111 22.36 -3.99 -3.23
CA LEU A 111 22.41 -5.43 -3.51
C LEU A 111 22.89 -6.23 -2.28
N ALA A 112 23.65 -7.30 -2.50
CA ALA A 112 24.24 -8.11 -1.43
C ALA A 112 25.18 -7.32 -0.51
N ASP A 113 25.87 -6.32 -1.05
CA ASP A 113 26.69 -5.34 -0.32
C ASP A 113 25.86 -4.34 0.51
N GLY A 114 24.57 -4.23 0.25
CA GLY A 114 23.63 -3.38 0.97
C GLY A 114 23.09 -3.99 2.27
N ALA A 115 23.65 -5.08 2.79
CA ALA A 115 23.17 -5.71 4.01
C ALA A 115 23.15 -4.73 5.20
N ILE A 116 22.08 -4.79 6.02
CA ILE A 116 21.96 -3.99 7.25
C ILE A 116 23.04 -4.46 8.24
N GLY A 117 23.87 -3.55 8.70
CA GLY A 117 24.96 -3.84 9.60
C GLY A 117 25.96 -2.68 9.71
N PRO A 118 27.14 -2.90 10.29
CA PRO A 118 28.18 -1.86 10.39
C PRO A 118 28.61 -1.31 9.04
N GLU A 119 28.65 -2.15 8.00
CA GLU A 119 29.02 -1.79 6.63
C GLU A 119 28.01 -0.85 5.96
N ASN A 120 26.79 -0.78 6.47
CA ASN A 120 25.71 0.08 6.00
C ASN A 120 24.94 0.64 7.19
N PHE A 121 25.67 1.34 8.06
CA PHE A 121 25.16 1.91 9.30
C PHE A 121 23.98 2.88 9.10
N ASN A 122 23.90 3.52 7.93
CA ASN A 122 22.78 4.39 7.57
C ASN A 122 21.41 3.73 7.74
N TYR A 123 21.28 2.42 7.51
CA TYR A 123 20.01 1.72 7.70
C TYR A 123 19.68 1.54 9.19
N LEU A 124 20.69 1.20 10.00
CA LEU A 124 20.50 1.12 11.46
C LEU A 124 20.14 2.48 12.06
N TRP A 125 20.80 3.55 11.57
CA TRP A 125 20.50 4.94 11.97
C TRP A 125 19.08 5.34 11.62
N GLU A 126 18.63 5.06 10.39
CA GLU A 126 17.28 5.36 9.93
C GLU A 126 16.22 4.58 10.72
N MET A 127 16.43 3.28 10.91
CA MET A 127 15.54 2.43 11.70
C MET A 127 15.42 2.91 13.16
N HIS A 128 16.56 3.32 13.76
CA HIS A 128 16.58 3.90 15.11
C HIS A 128 15.67 5.11 15.21
N ARG A 129 15.72 6.00 14.24
CA ARG A 129 14.94 7.24 14.23
C ARG A 129 13.44 6.97 14.17
N TYR A 130 13.01 6.00 13.36
CA TYR A 130 11.59 5.58 13.36
C TYR A 130 11.20 4.89 14.67
N ALA A 131 12.07 4.06 15.22
CA ALA A 131 11.80 3.41 16.51
C ALA A 131 11.70 4.43 17.66
N SER A 132 12.52 5.48 17.65
CA SER A 132 12.45 6.60 18.62
C SER A 132 11.14 7.38 18.55
N GLU A 133 10.45 7.35 17.40
CA GLU A 133 9.14 7.95 17.19
C GLU A 133 7.97 7.02 17.57
N GLY A 134 8.29 5.87 18.18
CA GLY A 134 7.32 4.92 18.71
C GLY A 134 6.87 3.84 17.73
N PHE A 135 7.53 3.69 16.58
CA PHE A 135 7.23 2.62 15.62
C PHE A 135 7.99 1.32 15.95
N VAL A 136 7.36 0.19 15.65
CA VAL A 136 8.04 -1.09 15.48
C VAL A 136 8.58 -1.14 14.06
N VAL A 137 9.90 -1.20 13.88
CA VAL A 137 10.53 -1.24 12.57
C VAL A 137 10.97 -2.66 12.27
N LEU A 138 10.42 -3.25 11.21
CA LEU A 138 10.70 -4.61 10.74
C LEU A 138 11.49 -4.52 9.44
N ALA A 139 12.64 -5.16 9.34
CA ALA A 139 13.45 -5.15 8.14
C ALA A 139 13.91 -6.56 7.75
N SER A 140 13.91 -6.85 6.45
CA SER A 140 14.48 -8.06 5.87
C SER A 140 15.88 -7.77 5.30
N GLN A 141 16.78 -8.72 5.44
CA GLN A 141 18.04 -8.71 4.67
C GLN A 141 17.82 -9.13 3.21
N TYR A 142 16.67 -9.71 2.91
CA TYR A 142 16.30 -10.44 1.69
C TYR A 142 17.10 -11.73 1.51
N ARG A 143 16.54 -12.67 0.75
CA ARG A 143 17.20 -13.93 0.40
C ARG A 143 18.54 -13.69 -0.32
N GLY A 144 19.52 -14.54 -0.06
CA GLY A 144 20.86 -14.45 -0.65
C GLY A 144 21.75 -13.32 -0.07
N THR A 145 21.28 -12.60 0.98
CA THR A 145 22.00 -11.44 1.52
C THR A 145 22.10 -11.50 3.05
N GLY A 146 23.20 -11.02 3.63
CA GLY A 146 23.36 -10.82 5.07
C GLY A 146 23.20 -12.08 5.91
N GLY A 147 23.50 -13.27 5.36
CA GLY A 147 23.36 -14.57 5.98
C GLY A 147 21.98 -15.22 5.79
N SER A 148 21.15 -14.67 4.91
CA SER A 148 19.90 -15.30 4.47
C SER A 148 20.16 -16.39 3.44
N GLU A 149 19.36 -17.45 3.46
CA GLU A 149 19.36 -18.50 2.43
C GLU A 149 18.77 -18.00 1.10
N GLY A 150 18.96 -18.76 0.02
CA GLY A 150 18.37 -18.47 -1.28
C GLY A 150 19.22 -17.56 -2.17
N LYS A 151 18.58 -16.98 -3.19
CA LYS A 151 19.21 -16.12 -4.20
C LYS A 151 18.44 -14.82 -4.34
N ASP A 152 19.17 -13.71 -4.39
CA ASP A 152 18.64 -12.38 -4.64
C ASP A 152 18.20 -12.21 -6.11
N GLU A 153 17.02 -11.62 -6.33
CA GLU A 153 16.45 -11.38 -7.65
C GLU A 153 16.01 -9.91 -7.88
N VAL A 154 16.30 -9.05 -6.95
CA VAL A 154 15.96 -7.60 -6.99
C VAL A 154 14.52 -7.34 -7.41
N ALA A 155 13.61 -7.47 -6.46
CA ALA A 155 12.15 -7.39 -6.64
C ALA A 155 11.55 -8.52 -7.52
N GLY A 156 12.13 -9.71 -7.41
CA GLY A 156 11.57 -10.97 -7.88
C GLY A 156 10.94 -11.77 -6.72
N ALA A 157 11.45 -12.99 -6.51
CA ALA A 157 11.00 -13.85 -5.40
C ALA A 157 11.37 -13.29 -4.01
N ASP A 158 12.40 -12.46 -3.91
CA ASP A 158 12.78 -11.73 -2.70
C ASP A 158 11.69 -10.75 -2.19
N THR A 159 10.72 -10.39 -3.02
CA THR A 159 9.53 -9.66 -2.55
C THR A 159 8.70 -10.47 -1.54
N ASN A 160 8.74 -11.82 -1.60
CA ASN A 160 8.05 -12.65 -0.62
C ASN A 160 8.67 -12.50 0.78
N ASP A 161 9.97 -12.23 0.88
CA ASP A 161 10.63 -11.99 2.17
C ASP A 161 10.08 -10.73 2.85
N VAL A 162 9.70 -9.71 2.07
CA VAL A 162 9.01 -8.50 2.55
C VAL A 162 7.56 -8.82 2.91
N MET A 163 6.84 -9.54 2.06
CA MET A 163 5.44 -9.90 2.30
C MET A 163 5.30 -10.77 3.57
N ASN A 164 6.26 -11.65 3.84
CA ASN A 164 6.27 -12.54 4.99
C ASN A 164 6.63 -11.83 6.31
N LEU A 165 7.07 -10.57 6.28
CA LEU A 165 7.11 -9.70 7.47
C LEU A 165 5.69 -9.28 7.94
N ILE A 166 4.66 -9.38 7.09
CA ILE A 166 3.28 -9.05 7.48
C ILE A 166 2.69 -10.09 8.45
N PRO A 167 2.67 -11.40 8.15
CA PRO A 167 2.28 -12.40 9.14
C PRO A 167 3.20 -12.42 10.35
N LEU A 168 4.50 -12.14 10.19
CA LEU A 168 5.42 -11.98 11.31
C LEU A 168 4.96 -10.85 12.24
N ALA A 169 4.71 -9.65 11.70
CA ALA A 169 4.24 -8.49 12.47
C ALA A 169 2.96 -8.84 13.26
N ARG A 170 2.03 -9.54 12.62
CA ARG A 170 0.79 -9.99 13.26
C ARG A 170 1.06 -10.95 14.43
N SER A 171 2.03 -11.85 14.31
CA SER A 171 2.38 -12.84 15.33
C SER A 171 3.02 -12.23 16.59
N LEU A 172 3.58 -11.01 16.48
CA LEU A 172 4.22 -10.33 17.60
C LEU A 172 3.25 -9.85 18.70
N GLY A 173 1.95 -9.75 18.39
CA GLY A 173 0.89 -9.40 19.35
C GLY A 173 0.88 -7.93 19.80
N TYR A 174 2.01 -7.24 19.78
CA TYR A 174 2.15 -5.83 20.17
C TYR A 174 2.12 -4.86 18.97
N VAL A 175 1.99 -5.36 17.74
CA VAL A 175 1.86 -4.52 16.54
C VAL A 175 0.39 -4.20 16.27
N ASP A 176 0.11 -2.95 15.97
CA ASP A 176 -1.17 -2.49 15.46
C ASP A 176 -1.21 -2.70 13.94
N MET A 177 -1.93 -3.72 13.51
CA MET A 177 -2.01 -4.09 12.09
C MET A 177 -2.81 -3.09 11.24
N ASP A 178 -3.64 -2.25 11.85
CA ASP A 178 -4.37 -1.17 11.16
C ASP A 178 -3.47 0.05 10.92
N ARG A 179 -2.33 0.13 11.63
CA ARG A 179 -1.27 1.12 11.45
C ARG A 179 0.04 0.46 11.00
N LEU A 180 -0.07 -0.39 9.96
CA LEU A 180 1.06 -0.98 9.27
C LEU A 180 1.43 -0.11 8.06
N PHE A 181 2.68 0.31 8.02
CA PHE A 181 3.26 1.16 6.99
C PHE A 181 4.42 0.44 6.28
N MET A 182 4.83 0.97 5.13
CA MET A 182 6.01 0.47 4.44
C MET A 182 6.86 1.66 3.96
N TRP A 183 8.16 1.55 4.16
CA TRP A 183 9.12 2.51 3.69
C TRP A 183 10.15 1.82 2.81
N GLY A 184 10.52 2.43 1.69
CA GLY A 184 11.49 1.85 0.78
C GLY A 184 12.41 2.88 0.15
N TYR A 185 13.72 2.55 0.07
CA TYR A 185 14.74 3.37 -0.57
C TYR A 185 15.33 2.65 -1.77
N SER A 186 15.42 3.35 -2.92
CA SER A 186 16.06 2.81 -4.14
C SER A 186 15.46 1.46 -4.53
N ARG A 187 16.24 0.36 -4.56
CA ARG A 187 15.72 -1.01 -4.70
C ARG A 187 14.54 -1.29 -3.73
N GLY A 188 14.66 -0.88 -2.47
CA GLY A 188 13.61 -1.08 -1.47
C GLY A 188 12.30 -0.38 -1.84
N ALA A 189 12.36 0.70 -2.62
CA ALA A 189 11.18 1.35 -3.18
C ALA A 189 10.47 0.44 -4.20
N ILE A 190 11.22 -0.27 -5.07
CA ILE A 190 10.63 -1.26 -6.00
C ILE A 190 9.97 -2.39 -5.18
N MET A 191 10.63 -2.88 -4.11
CA MET A 191 10.06 -3.89 -3.21
C MET A 191 8.75 -3.43 -2.58
N THR A 192 8.69 -2.17 -2.12
CA THR A 192 7.50 -1.53 -1.57
C THR A 192 6.36 -1.47 -2.60
N LEU A 193 6.64 -0.99 -3.81
CA LEU A 193 5.67 -0.91 -4.90
C LEU A 193 5.15 -2.30 -5.31
N GLN A 194 6.02 -3.31 -5.35
CA GLN A 194 5.63 -4.71 -5.61
C GLN A 194 4.74 -5.27 -4.49
N ALA A 195 5.06 -4.98 -3.22
CA ALA A 195 4.23 -5.40 -2.10
C ALA A 195 2.83 -4.79 -2.17
N ILE A 196 2.73 -3.50 -2.48
CA ILE A 196 1.43 -2.81 -2.69
C ILE A 196 0.66 -3.47 -3.83
N ARG A 197 1.29 -3.68 -4.98
CA ARG A 197 0.68 -4.34 -6.15
C ARG A 197 0.15 -5.73 -5.82
N ARG A 198 0.80 -6.46 -4.90
CA ARG A 198 0.40 -7.80 -4.43
C ARG A 198 -0.65 -7.74 -3.30
N GLY A 199 -1.16 -6.56 -2.96
CA GLY A 199 -2.23 -6.37 -1.97
C GLY A 199 -1.77 -6.36 -0.52
N ALA A 200 -0.51 -5.93 -0.24
CA ALA A 200 -0.06 -5.72 1.13
C ALA A 200 -1.04 -4.80 1.89
N PRO A 201 -1.54 -5.20 3.09
CA PRO A 201 -2.57 -4.46 3.83
C PRO A 201 -1.95 -3.26 4.58
N LEU A 202 -1.45 -2.29 3.84
CA LEU A 202 -0.78 -1.12 4.39
C LEU A 202 -1.76 0.05 4.55
N ARG A 203 -1.55 0.84 5.61
CA ARG A 203 -2.23 2.12 5.81
C ARG A 203 -1.70 3.19 4.84
N ALA A 204 -0.37 3.26 4.69
CA ALA A 204 0.33 4.12 3.75
C ALA A 204 1.72 3.59 3.48
N ALA A 205 2.37 4.14 2.44
CA ALA A 205 3.77 3.87 2.14
C ALA A 205 4.53 5.15 1.80
N ALA A 206 5.86 5.10 1.94
CA ALA A 206 6.77 6.14 1.50
C ALA A 206 7.93 5.52 0.71
N ILE A 207 8.31 6.15 -0.39
CA ILE A 207 9.42 5.70 -1.24
C ILE A 207 10.39 6.84 -1.50
N VAL A 208 11.69 6.51 -1.51
CA VAL A 208 12.77 7.46 -1.70
C VAL A 208 13.66 7.01 -2.86
N GLY A 209 13.92 7.88 -3.84
CA GLY A 209 14.82 7.58 -4.97
C GLY A 209 14.38 6.33 -5.76
N ALA A 210 13.10 6.20 -6.05
CA ALA A 210 12.49 4.99 -6.59
C ALA A 210 12.73 4.82 -8.10
N PRO A 211 13.37 3.72 -8.58
CA PRO A 211 13.28 3.31 -9.98
C PRO A 211 11.87 2.85 -10.31
N THR A 212 11.12 3.68 -11.04
CA THR A 212 9.69 3.44 -11.31
C THR A 212 9.40 2.99 -12.73
N ASP A 213 10.40 3.11 -13.63
CA ASP A 213 10.32 2.69 -15.02
C ASP A 213 11.62 2.04 -15.49
N ASN A 214 11.69 0.72 -15.38
CA ASN A 214 12.83 -0.06 -15.90
C ASN A 214 12.74 -0.26 -17.41
N THR A 215 11.57 -0.06 -18.04
CA THR A 215 11.45 -0.16 -19.51
C THR A 215 12.21 0.97 -20.21
N ALA A 216 12.30 2.15 -19.60
CA ALA A 216 13.11 3.26 -20.08
C ALA A 216 14.63 2.92 -20.12
N GLN A 217 15.06 1.88 -19.40
CA GLN A 217 16.44 1.41 -19.35
C GLN A 217 16.74 0.25 -20.33
N ALA A 218 15.76 -0.14 -21.15
CA ALA A 218 15.83 -1.33 -22.02
C ALA A 218 17.02 -1.35 -22.98
N ASN A 219 17.57 -0.17 -23.32
CA ASN A 219 18.70 -0.01 -24.23
C ASN A 219 19.97 0.56 -23.53
N ASN A 220 19.97 0.69 -22.21
CA ASN A 220 21.11 1.14 -21.43
C ASN A 220 22.06 -0.05 -21.20
N PRO A 221 23.28 -0.07 -21.78
CA PRO A 221 24.19 -1.22 -21.67
C PRO A 221 24.56 -1.55 -20.21
N GLY A 222 24.79 -0.55 -19.36
CA GLY A 222 25.14 -0.74 -17.96
C GLY A 222 23.98 -1.36 -17.18
N PHE A 223 22.75 -0.91 -17.44
CA PHE A 223 21.56 -1.51 -16.83
C PHE A 223 21.33 -2.96 -17.32
N ILE A 224 21.54 -3.24 -18.61
CA ILE A 224 21.40 -4.60 -19.16
C ILE A 224 22.42 -5.55 -18.52
N GLN A 225 23.67 -5.12 -18.38
CA GLN A 225 24.70 -5.92 -17.70
C GLN A 225 24.31 -6.21 -16.24
N PHE A 226 23.85 -5.20 -15.53
CA PHE A 226 23.32 -5.36 -14.18
C PHE A 226 22.14 -6.33 -14.14
N ALA A 227 21.16 -6.15 -15.01
CA ALA A 227 19.96 -6.98 -15.06
C ALA A 227 20.26 -8.46 -15.31
N ARG A 228 21.22 -8.75 -16.20
CA ARG A 228 21.71 -10.11 -16.43
C ARG A 228 22.37 -10.76 -15.21
N SER A 229 22.97 -9.96 -14.33
CA SER A 229 23.62 -10.48 -13.13
C SER A 229 22.65 -10.84 -12.01
N VAL A 230 21.43 -10.23 -12.01
CA VAL A 230 20.49 -10.35 -10.88
C VAL A 230 19.13 -10.94 -11.26
N TYR A 231 18.66 -10.74 -12.51
CA TYR A 231 17.35 -11.26 -12.93
C TYR A 231 17.51 -12.65 -13.53
N PRO A 232 16.77 -13.66 -13.02
CA PRO A 232 16.86 -15.01 -13.58
C PRO A 232 16.38 -15.06 -15.03
N ASP A 233 17.15 -15.75 -15.90
CA ASP A 233 16.82 -15.92 -17.32
C ASP A 233 16.53 -14.61 -18.07
N PHE A 234 17.29 -13.53 -17.72
CA PHE A 234 17.00 -12.19 -18.21
C PHE A 234 16.86 -12.08 -19.72
N ASP A 235 17.79 -12.67 -20.51
CA ASP A 235 17.76 -12.51 -21.96
C ASP A 235 16.52 -13.17 -22.59
N ALA A 236 16.04 -14.29 -22.03
CA ALA A 236 14.82 -14.98 -22.47
C ALA A 236 13.54 -14.26 -22.00
N ARG A 237 13.59 -13.56 -20.85
CA ARG A 237 12.43 -12.93 -20.20
C ARG A 237 12.60 -11.41 -20.01
N LYS A 238 13.41 -10.77 -20.87
CA LYS A 238 13.78 -9.36 -20.74
C LYS A 238 12.56 -8.44 -20.56
N GLU A 239 11.60 -8.52 -21.46
CA GLU A 239 10.44 -7.66 -21.42
C GLU A 239 9.59 -7.86 -20.15
N GLU A 240 9.40 -9.11 -19.74
CA GLU A 240 8.69 -9.43 -18.51
C GLU A 240 9.37 -8.84 -17.28
N HIS A 241 10.70 -8.98 -17.15
CA HIS A 241 11.48 -8.42 -16.05
C HIS A 241 11.39 -6.89 -16.00
N LEU A 242 11.50 -6.23 -17.15
CA LEU A 242 11.41 -4.79 -17.23
C LEU A 242 10.01 -4.29 -16.85
N ARG A 243 8.97 -4.86 -17.47
CA ARG A 243 7.59 -4.46 -17.22
C ARG A 243 7.12 -4.75 -15.80
N SER A 244 7.47 -5.92 -15.27
CA SER A 244 7.08 -6.30 -13.90
C SER A 244 7.63 -5.35 -12.84
N ARG A 245 8.78 -4.70 -13.10
CA ARG A 245 9.44 -3.75 -12.19
C ARG A 245 9.23 -2.28 -12.57
N SER A 246 8.31 -1.99 -13.51
CA SER A 246 7.97 -0.65 -13.96
C SER A 246 6.62 -0.21 -13.42
N ALA A 247 6.62 0.43 -12.24
CA ALA A 247 5.41 0.85 -11.55
C ALA A 247 4.52 1.78 -12.37
N VAL A 248 5.10 2.57 -13.26
CA VAL A 248 4.35 3.44 -14.18
C VAL A 248 3.39 2.68 -15.09
N LEU A 249 3.64 1.37 -15.35
CA LEU A 249 2.79 0.53 -16.19
C LEU A 249 1.61 -0.11 -15.47
N TRP A 250 1.57 -0.01 -14.15
CA TRP A 250 0.55 -0.61 -13.28
C TRP A 250 0.23 0.26 -12.06
N ALA A 251 0.36 1.58 -12.22
CA ALA A 251 0.06 2.57 -11.18
C ALA A 251 -1.42 2.50 -10.72
N ASP A 252 -2.33 2.06 -11.59
CA ASP A 252 -3.73 1.76 -11.29
C ASP A 252 -3.92 0.72 -10.18
N LYS A 253 -2.93 -0.14 -9.95
CA LYS A 253 -2.92 -1.19 -8.92
C LYS A 253 -2.30 -0.75 -7.59
N LEU A 254 -1.88 0.50 -7.48
CA LEU A 254 -1.31 1.05 -6.25
C LEU A 254 -2.41 1.67 -5.38
N ASP A 255 -3.16 0.82 -4.67
CA ASP A 255 -4.30 1.19 -3.84
C ASP A 255 -3.91 1.59 -2.39
N VAL A 256 -2.68 2.09 -2.19
CA VAL A 256 -2.16 2.53 -0.90
C VAL A 256 -1.68 3.98 -1.03
N PRO A 257 -2.06 4.90 -0.12
CA PRO A 257 -1.54 6.27 -0.11
C PRO A 257 -0.02 6.30 -0.16
N LEU A 258 0.57 7.04 -1.10
CA LEU A 258 2.00 6.97 -1.40
C LEU A 258 2.68 8.34 -1.29
N LEU A 259 3.69 8.46 -0.40
CA LEU A 259 4.62 9.57 -0.37
C LEU A 259 5.82 9.25 -1.25
N ILE A 260 6.11 10.10 -2.23
CA ILE A 260 7.24 9.96 -3.17
C ILE A 260 8.25 11.06 -2.87
N LEU A 261 9.46 10.68 -2.45
CA LEU A 261 10.54 11.59 -2.11
C LEU A 261 11.70 11.38 -3.07
N GLN A 262 12.15 12.45 -3.73
CA GLN A 262 13.13 12.35 -4.81
C GLN A 262 14.18 13.45 -4.73
N GLY A 263 15.46 13.07 -4.83
CA GLY A 263 16.55 14.01 -5.04
C GLY A 263 16.52 14.59 -6.47
N GLY A 264 16.54 15.92 -6.59
CA GLY A 264 16.50 16.60 -7.88
C GLY A 264 17.80 16.52 -8.68
N ALA A 265 18.93 16.26 -8.01
CA ALA A 265 20.24 16.05 -8.61
C ALA A 265 20.69 14.57 -8.53
N ASP A 266 19.76 13.64 -8.34
CA ASP A 266 20.02 12.21 -8.28
C ASP A 266 20.65 11.71 -9.60
N PRO A 267 21.92 11.22 -9.59
CA PRO A 267 22.59 10.76 -10.79
C PRO A 267 22.15 9.36 -11.23
N GLY A 268 21.60 8.56 -10.31
CA GLY A 268 21.23 7.16 -10.54
C GLY A 268 19.78 7.00 -10.98
N VAL A 269 18.86 7.66 -10.29
CA VAL A 269 17.43 7.64 -10.58
C VAL A 269 16.92 9.05 -10.84
N LYS A 270 16.75 9.39 -12.11
CA LYS A 270 16.37 10.76 -12.51
C LYS A 270 14.99 11.13 -11.95
N PRO A 271 14.80 12.41 -11.55
CA PRO A 271 13.50 12.91 -11.04
C PRO A 271 12.32 12.68 -12.00
N THR A 272 12.60 12.56 -13.31
CA THR A 272 11.59 12.24 -14.33
C THR A 272 10.86 10.92 -14.05
N GLN A 273 11.50 9.95 -13.39
CA GLN A 273 10.85 8.70 -13.00
C GLN A 273 9.79 8.92 -11.91
N ALA A 274 10.11 9.72 -10.90
CA ALA A 274 9.16 10.07 -9.84
C ALA A 274 7.97 10.88 -10.40
N MET A 275 8.25 11.83 -11.31
CA MET A 275 7.20 12.61 -11.98
C MET A 275 6.30 11.74 -12.87
N ALA A 276 6.87 10.78 -13.61
CA ALA A 276 6.10 9.86 -14.43
C ALA A 276 5.18 8.97 -13.59
N LEU A 277 5.67 8.46 -12.45
CA LEU A 277 4.81 7.70 -11.53
C LEU A 277 3.69 8.57 -10.96
N ALA A 278 4.01 9.79 -10.50
CA ALA A 278 3.03 10.74 -9.96
C ALA A 278 1.93 11.05 -10.98
N GLN A 279 2.30 11.31 -12.24
CA GLN A 279 1.33 11.51 -13.32
C GLN A 279 0.41 10.29 -13.49
N LYS A 280 0.95 9.07 -13.49
CA LYS A 280 0.16 7.85 -13.63
C LYS A 280 -0.74 7.58 -12.43
N LEU A 281 -0.33 7.96 -11.23
CA LEU A 281 -1.16 7.91 -10.03
C LEU A 281 -2.32 8.92 -10.10
N ASP A 282 -2.04 10.14 -10.57
CA ASP A 282 -3.06 11.18 -10.78
C ASP A 282 -4.10 10.73 -11.81
N GLU A 283 -3.66 10.25 -12.99
CA GLU A 283 -4.52 9.69 -14.04
C GLU A 283 -5.41 8.54 -13.50
N ALA A 284 -4.90 7.77 -12.52
CA ALA A 284 -5.61 6.65 -11.89
C ALA A 284 -6.41 7.05 -10.63
N GLY A 285 -6.47 8.35 -10.27
CA GLY A 285 -7.20 8.85 -9.10
C GLY A 285 -6.66 8.34 -7.77
N LYS A 286 -5.33 8.07 -7.67
CA LYS A 286 -4.70 7.56 -6.45
C LYS A 286 -4.25 8.69 -5.52
N LEU A 287 -4.26 8.43 -4.22
CA LEU A 287 -3.75 9.39 -3.23
C LEU A 287 -2.23 9.32 -3.16
N TYR A 288 -1.57 10.42 -3.50
CA TYR A 288 -0.12 10.53 -3.40
C TYR A 288 0.33 11.96 -3.03
N GLU A 289 1.56 12.07 -2.56
CA GLU A 289 2.30 13.31 -2.43
C GLU A 289 3.67 13.12 -3.10
N LEU A 290 4.09 14.08 -3.93
CA LEU A 290 5.41 14.10 -4.54
C LEU A 290 6.22 15.29 -4.03
N VAL A 291 7.41 15.02 -3.49
CA VAL A 291 8.37 16.04 -3.08
C VAL A 291 9.70 15.83 -3.81
N ILE A 292 10.15 16.85 -4.54
CA ILE A 292 11.46 16.85 -5.22
C ILE A 292 12.36 17.87 -4.53
N TYR A 293 13.47 17.40 -3.98
CA TYR A 293 14.51 18.21 -3.35
C TYR A 293 15.52 18.63 -4.40
N ALA A 294 15.38 19.84 -4.95
CA ALA A 294 15.98 20.30 -6.20
C ALA A 294 17.48 20.06 -6.39
N LYS A 295 18.29 20.14 -5.33
CA LYS A 295 19.75 19.98 -5.38
C LYS A 295 20.25 18.73 -4.65
N ASP A 296 19.35 17.86 -4.20
CA ASP A 296 19.70 16.71 -3.39
C ASP A 296 20.03 15.49 -4.22
N ASP A 297 20.80 14.60 -3.62
CA ASP A 297 21.30 13.35 -4.19
C ASP A 297 20.28 12.20 -4.11
N HIS A 298 20.71 10.99 -4.47
CA HIS A 298 19.87 9.78 -4.48
C HIS A 298 19.21 9.46 -3.13
N PRO A 299 19.88 9.47 -1.96
CA PRO A 299 19.25 9.25 -0.67
C PRO A 299 18.58 10.49 -0.06
N VAL A 300 18.61 11.65 -0.73
CA VAL A 300 18.16 12.93 -0.17
C VAL A 300 18.93 13.27 1.11
N SER A 301 20.26 13.27 1.00
CA SER A 301 21.18 13.39 2.13
C SER A 301 21.17 14.76 2.78
N GLN A 302 21.12 15.84 1.99
CA GLN A 302 21.18 17.22 2.50
C GLN A 302 19.88 17.61 3.23
N ASN A 303 18.77 16.98 2.87
CA ASN A 303 17.46 17.19 3.49
C ASN A 303 16.97 15.95 4.26
N ALA A 304 17.90 15.13 4.80
CA ALA A 304 17.56 13.89 5.51
C ALA A 304 16.59 14.11 6.68
N GLU A 305 16.71 15.22 7.42
CA GLU A 305 15.80 15.56 8.51
C GLU A 305 14.39 15.90 8.03
N ASP A 306 14.26 16.69 6.96
CA ASP A 306 12.94 17.02 6.38
C ASP A 306 12.30 15.77 5.76
N ARG A 307 13.08 14.94 5.06
CA ARG A 307 12.66 13.65 4.52
C ARG A 307 12.09 12.73 5.59
N LEU A 308 12.78 12.60 6.73
CA LEU A 308 12.33 11.79 7.86
C LEU A 308 11.04 12.36 8.46
N ARG A 309 11.04 13.67 8.78
CA ARG A 309 9.88 14.35 9.36
C ARG A 309 8.64 14.21 8.48
N ARG A 310 8.77 14.44 7.16
CA ARG A 310 7.66 14.25 6.21
C ARG A 310 7.16 12.81 6.18
N THR A 311 8.06 11.83 6.22
CA THR A 311 7.67 10.43 6.28
C THR A 311 6.88 10.10 7.55
N ILE A 312 7.35 10.59 8.72
CA ILE A 312 6.65 10.40 9.99
C ILE A 312 5.30 11.09 9.98
N ASP A 313 5.26 12.34 9.53
CA ASP A 313 4.01 13.13 9.42
C ASP A 313 3.02 12.45 8.47
N TRP A 314 3.49 11.93 7.33
CA TRP A 314 2.69 11.16 6.40
C TRP A 314 2.06 9.94 7.08
N PHE A 315 2.87 9.14 7.79
CA PHE A 315 2.38 7.94 8.46
C PHE A 315 1.43 8.23 9.64
N LYS A 316 1.68 9.31 10.39
CA LYS A 316 0.83 9.71 11.52
C LYS A 316 -0.48 10.38 11.09
N ASN A 317 -0.47 11.10 9.96
CA ASN A 317 -1.58 11.99 9.59
C ASN A 317 -2.30 11.59 8.29
N VAL A 318 -1.84 10.51 7.59
CA VAL A 318 -2.53 10.07 6.38
C VAL A 318 -4.00 9.78 6.69
N ARG A 319 -4.89 10.44 5.97
CA ARG A 319 -6.32 10.21 6.11
C ARG A 319 -6.68 8.78 5.73
N ALA A 320 -7.71 8.25 6.36
CA ALA A 320 -8.30 7.00 5.92
C ALA A 320 -8.70 7.12 4.44
N MET A 321 -8.47 6.07 3.65
CA MET A 321 -8.89 6.04 2.26
C MET A 321 -10.43 6.10 2.17
N SER A 322 -10.94 6.73 1.13
CA SER A 322 -12.38 6.72 0.88
C SER A 322 -12.89 5.30 0.68
N ILE A 323 -13.91 4.89 1.45
CA ILE A 323 -14.61 3.61 1.25
C ILE A 323 -15.40 3.61 -0.07
N ALA A 324 -15.74 4.79 -0.58
CA ALA A 324 -16.48 4.92 -1.83
C ALA A 324 -15.75 4.26 -3.01
N GLN A 325 -14.41 4.35 -3.08
CA GLN A 325 -13.62 3.79 -4.19
C GLN A 325 -13.74 2.26 -4.32
N PRO A 326 -13.42 1.42 -3.30
CA PRO A 326 -13.57 -0.02 -3.43
C PRO A 326 -15.03 -0.46 -3.58
N VAL A 327 -15.99 0.29 -3.01
CA VAL A 327 -17.43 0.02 -3.18
C VAL A 327 -17.86 0.31 -4.61
N GLN A 328 -17.46 1.44 -5.20
CA GLN A 328 -17.73 1.78 -6.59
C GLN A 328 -17.09 0.78 -7.56
N LYS A 329 -15.85 0.38 -7.31
CA LYS A 329 -15.17 -0.65 -8.12
C LYS A 329 -15.95 -1.97 -8.10
N ALA A 330 -16.35 -2.43 -6.92
CA ALA A 330 -17.16 -3.64 -6.79
C ALA A 330 -18.53 -3.52 -7.49
N LEU A 331 -19.12 -2.33 -7.43
CA LEU A 331 -20.39 -2.03 -8.16
C LEU A 331 -20.22 -2.19 -9.66
N ILE A 332 -19.17 -1.58 -10.23
CA ILE A 332 -18.91 -1.60 -11.68
C ILE A 332 -18.57 -3.03 -12.16
N GLU A 333 -17.73 -3.75 -11.43
CA GLU A 333 -17.21 -5.05 -11.85
C GLU A 333 -18.20 -6.20 -11.60
N ARG A 334 -19.01 -6.13 -10.53
CA ARG A 334 -19.75 -7.28 -10.00
C ARG A 334 -21.19 -6.96 -9.54
N GLY A 335 -21.62 -5.71 -9.73
CA GLY A 335 -22.96 -5.26 -9.39
C GLY A 335 -23.17 -4.91 -7.90
N ILE A 336 -24.39 -4.45 -7.60
CA ILE A 336 -24.71 -3.80 -6.33
C ILE A 336 -24.59 -4.72 -5.10
N GLU A 337 -24.95 -5.99 -5.21
CA GLU A 337 -24.83 -6.93 -4.10
C GLU A 337 -23.35 -7.13 -3.68
N ALA A 338 -22.45 -7.15 -4.67
CA ALA A 338 -21.03 -7.24 -4.39
C ALA A 338 -20.47 -5.96 -3.77
N ALA A 339 -20.99 -4.79 -4.16
CA ALA A 339 -20.64 -3.51 -3.58
C ALA A 339 -21.02 -3.43 -2.10
N VAL A 340 -22.26 -3.86 -1.76
CA VAL A 340 -22.73 -3.91 -0.38
C VAL A 340 -21.91 -4.90 0.47
N ARG A 341 -21.64 -6.10 -0.05
CA ARG A 341 -20.74 -7.06 0.64
C ARG A 341 -19.36 -6.47 0.86
N GLN A 342 -18.78 -5.85 -0.17
CA GLN A 342 -17.45 -5.22 -0.09
C GLN A 342 -17.37 -4.17 1.02
N TYR A 343 -18.44 -3.35 1.18
CA TYR A 343 -18.50 -2.38 2.27
C TYR A 343 -18.41 -3.05 3.64
N TYR A 344 -19.25 -4.07 3.91
CA TYR A 344 -19.27 -4.74 5.21
C TYR A 344 -18.01 -5.56 5.47
N ASP A 345 -17.45 -6.22 4.47
CA ASP A 345 -16.21 -6.99 4.58
C ASP A 345 -15.03 -6.08 4.96
N LEU A 346 -14.92 -4.92 4.30
CA LEU A 346 -13.89 -3.92 4.61
C LEU A 346 -14.12 -3.27 5.98
N LYS A 347 -15.37 -2.96 6.33
CA LYS A 347 -15.69 -2.40 7.65
C LYS A 347 -15.35 -3.37 8.79
N LYS A 348 -15.54 -4.67 8.59
CA LYS A 348 -15.18 -5.72 9.55
C LYS A 348 -13.68 -6.01 9.57
N GLY A 349 -13.06 -6.11 8.41
CA GLY A 349 -11.68 -6.58 8.27
C GLY A 349 -10.62 -5.49 8.34
N GLN A 350 -10.94 -4.25 7.96
CA GLN A 350 -10.00 -3.12 7.84
C GLN A 350 -10.63 -1.78 8.29
N PRO A 351 -11.20 -1.69 9.52
CA PRO A 351 -12.00 -0.55 9.97
C PRO A 351 -11.22 0.77 10.00
N GLU A 352 -9.91 0.72 10.31
CA GLU A 352 -9.07 1.91 10.42
C GLU A 352 -8.45 2.35 9.08
N ARG A 353 -8.54 1.48 8.07
CA ARG A 353 -7.94 1.77 6.75
C ARG A 353 -8.79 2.72 5.92
N TYR A 354 -10.11 2.65 6.08
CA TYR A 354 -11.07 3.41 5.28
C TYR A 354 -11.87 4.39 6.13
N ASP A 355 -12.19 5.53 5.53
CA ASP A 355 -13.20 6.45 6.08
C ASP A 355 -14.59 5.88 5.78
N PHE A 356 -15.24 5.36 6.83
CA PHE A 356 -16.58 4.81 6.75
C PHE A 356 -17.64 5.86 7.11
N SER A 357 -17.31 7.16 7.16
CA SER A 357 -18.29 8.18 7.49
C SER A 357 -19.47 8.20 6.50
N GLU A 358 -20.61 8.66 6.99
CA GLU A 358 -21.83 8.87 6.19
C GLU A 358 -21.56 9.61 4.88
N ARG A 359 -20.67 10.58 4.93
CA ARG A 359 -20.31 11.45 3.80
C ARG A 359 -19.78 10.64 2.60
N GLU A 360 -19.01 9.58 2.83
CA GLU A 360 -18.36 8.82 1.77
C GLU A 360 -19.37 8.08 0.88
N LEU A 361 -20.36 7.41 1.50
CA LEU A 361 -21.45 6.77 0.75
C LEU A 361 -22.39 7.81 0.14
N ASN A 362 -22.62 8.92 0.84
CA ASN A 362 -23.45 10.01 0.34
C ASN A 362 -22.88 10.60 -0.95
N GLN A 363 -21.58 10.88 -0.96
CA GLN A 363 -20.89 11.40 -2.14
C GLN A 363 -20.92 10.40 -3.31
N LEU A 364 -20.71 9.11 -3.05
CA LEU A 364 -20.82 8.07 -4.07
C LEU A 364 -22.22 8.03 -4.69
N GLY A 365 -23.26 8.11 -3.85
CA GLY A 365 -24.65 8.15 -4.32
C GLY A 365 -24.91 9.33 -5.26
N TYR A 366 -24.43 10.52 -4.94
CA TYR A 366 -24.56 11.70 -5.81
C TYR A 366 -23.73 11.61 -7.10
N ILE A 367 -22.55 11.01 -7.06
CA ILE A 367 -21.77 10.74 -8.28
C ILE A 367 -22.56 9.84 -9.23
N LEU A 368 -23.18 8.77 -8.73
CA LEU A 368 -23.99 7.86 -9.52
C LEU A 368 -25.25 8.55 -10.08
N LEU A 369 -25.93 9.40 -9.29
CA LEU A 369 -27.04 10.21 -9.77
C LEU A 369 -26.63 11.14 -10.90
N GLY A 370 -25.51 11.82 -10.77
CA GLY A 370 -24.97 12.72 -11.80
C GLY A 370 -24.58 11.98 -13.09
N GLN A 371 -24.29 10.69 -13.01
CA GLN A 371 -24.03 9.79 -14.14
C GLN A 371 -25.29 9.14 -14.73
N GLY A 372 -26.48 9.44 -14.20
CA GLY A 372 -27.73 8.83 -14.61
C GLY A 372 -27.97 7.41 -14.13
N GLN A 373 -27.10 6.90 -13.23
CA GLN A 373 -27.19 5.57 -12.61
C GLN A 373 -28.11 5.61 -11.36
N THR A 374 -29.36 6.03 -11.59
CA THR A 374 -30.30 6.36 -10.49
C THR A 374 -30.65 5.14 -9.62
N ARG A 375 -30.76 3.94 -10.20
CA ARG A 375 -31.07 2.71 -9.45
C ARG A 375 -29.92 2.34 -8.52
N GLU A 376 -28.70 2.39 -9.02
CA GLU A 376 -27.47 2.13 -8.26
C GLU A 376 -27.32 3.16 -7.13
N ALA A 377 -27.57 4.43 -7.42
CA ALA A 377 -27.54 5.50 -6.43
C ALA A 377 -28.54 5.26 -5.28
N ILE A 378 -29.78 4.85 -5.58
CA ILE A 378 -30.78 4.49 -4.59
C ILE A 378 -30.24 3.38 -3.66
N GLU A 379 -29.63 2.35 -4.19
CA GLU A 379 -29.12 1.24 -3.38
C GLU A 379 -27.92 1.67 -2.50
N ILE A 380 -27.03 2.56 -2.99
CA ILE A 380 -25.97 3.14 -2.17
C ILE A 380 -26.55 4.04 -1.07
N PHE A 381 -27.55 4.86 -1.34
CA PHE A 381 -28.21 5.66 -0.32
C PHE A 381 -28.99 4.78 0.68
N LYS A 382 -29.61 3.68 0.27
CA LYS A 382 -30.19 2.69 1.19
C LYS A 382 -29.15 2.07 2.11
N LEU A 383 -27.98 1.72 1.57
CA LEU A 383 -26.84 1.27 2.39
C LEU A 383 -26.45 2.34 3.41
N ASN A 384 -26.40 3.61 2.99
CA ASN A 384 -26.06 4.72 3.89
C ASN A 384 -27.09 4.89 5.01
N VAL A 385 -28.39 4.82 4.70
CA VAL A 385 -29.47 4.81 5.69
C VAL A 385 -29.36 3.63 6.65
N ALA A 386 -29.07 2.43 6.15
CA ALA A 386 -28.93 1.23 6.99
C ALA A 386 -27.76 1.33 7.98
N VAL A 387 -26.68 1.99 7.57
CA VAL A 387 -25.47 2.17 8.40
C VAL A 387 -25.63 3.35 9.38
N TYR A 388 -26.33 4.42 8.96
CA TYR A 388 -26.51 5.67 9.71
C TYR A 388 -27.98 6.05 9.88
N PRO A 389 -28.79 5.21 10.55
CA PRO A 389 -30.24 5.39 10.62
C PRO A 389 -30.69 6.60 11.45
N GLN A 390 -29.77 7.25 12.18
CA GLN A 390 -30.05 8.47 12.96
C GLN A 390 -29.57 9.76 12.25
N ALA A 391 -28.95 9.65 11.07
CA ALA A 391 -28.50 10.81 10.31
C ALA A 391 -29.63 11.29 9.38
N PHE A 392 -30.15 12.47 9.61
CA PHE A 392 -31.24 13.03 8.79
C PHE A 392 -30.86 13.16 7.30
N ASN A 393 -29.59 13.46 7.03
CA ASN A 393 -29.08 13.69 5.70
C ASN A 393 -29.13 12.44 4.82
N THR A 394 -29.00 11.22 5.40
CA THR A 394 -29.10 9.98 4.63
C THR A 394 -30.48 9.77 4.04
N TYR A 395 -31.53 10.15 4.79
CA TYR A 395 -32.91 10.10 4.32
C TYR A 395 -33.22 11.22 3.32
N ASP A 396 -32.64 12.40 3.52
CA ASP A 396 -32.80 13.51 2.58
C ASP A 396 -32.26 13.13 1.19
N SER A 397 -31.02 12.62 1.13
CA SER A 397 -30.39 12.16 -0.11
C SER A 397 -31.10 10.98 -0.76
N LEU A 398 -31.62 10.03 0.05
CA LEU A 398 -32.43 8.93 -0.48
C LEU A 398 -33.78 9.44 -1.04
N GLY A 399 -34.37 10.45 -0.41
CA GLY A 399 -35.56 11.15 -0.90
C GLY A 399 -35.33 11.80 -2.27
N GLU A 400 -34.20 12.48 -2.45
CA GLU A 400 -33.80 13.06 -3.75
C GLU A 400 -33.64 11.98 -4.82
N ALA A 401 -32.98 10.87 -4.49
CA ALA A 401 -32.76 9.78 -5.42
C ALA A 401 -34.10 9.12 -5.86
N TYR A 402 -35.02 8.90 -4.94
CA TYR A 402 -36.35 8.42 -5.27
C TYR A 402 -37.13 9.41 -6.15
N LEU A 403 -37.02 10.72 -5.85
CA LEU A 403 -37.67 11.73 -6.67
C LEU A 403 -37.09 11.73 -8.09
N ALA A 404 -35.78 11.61 -8.24
CA ALA A 404 -35.09 11.50 -9.54
C ALA A 404 -35.53 10.22 -10.31
N ASN A 405 -35.87 9.14 -9.60
CA ASN A 405 -36.39 7.90 -10.20
C ASN A 405 -37.88 7.96 -10.54
N GLY A 406 -38.62 8.99 -10.09
CA GLY A 406 -40.08 9.12 -10.25
C GLY A 406 -40.89 8.47 -9.13
N ASP A 407 -40.26 7.91 -8.11
CA ASP A 407 -40.90 7.23 -6.96
C ASP A 407 -41.36 8.25 -5.91
N ARG A 408 -42.36 9.05 -6.25
CA ARG A 408 -42.85 10.17 -5.44
C ARG A 408 -43.22 9.79 -4.01
N GLU A 409 -43.92 8.68 -3.81
CA GLU A 409 -44.36 8.25 -2.48
C GLU A 409 -43.17 7.91 -1.57
N LEU A 410 -42.18 7.22 -2.10
CA LEU A 410 -40.97 6.89 -1.38
C LEU A 410 -40.13 8.14 -1.09
N ALA A 411 -40.09 9.12 -2.00
CA ALA A 411 -39.43 10.41 -1.76
C ALA A 411 -40.11 11.14 -0.59
N ILE A 412 -41.44 11.25 -0.57
CA ILE A 412 -42.21 11.88 0.53
C ILE A 412 -41.92 11.18 1.86
N LEU A 413 -41.90 9.86 1.90
CA LEU A 413 -41.65 9.08 3.11
C LEU A 413 -40.26 9.43 3.68
N ASN A 414 -39.23 9.48 2.84
CA ASN A 414 -37.87 9.74 3.25
C ASN A 414 -37.67 11.20 3.66
N TYR A 415 -38.21 12.18 2.94
CA TYR A 415 -38.16 13.58 3.36
C TYR A 415 -38.88 13.82 4.72
N ARG A 416 -40.01 13.17 4.97
CA ARG A 416 -40.67 13.24 6.28
C ARG A 416 -39.77 12.65 7.37
N LYS A 417 -39.11 11.53 7.12
CA LYS A 417 -38.16 10.94 8.08
C LYS A 417 -36.98 11.85 8.34
N SER A 418 -36.45 12.49 7.30
CA SER A 418 -35.39 13.50 7.45
C SER A 418 -35.82 14.66 8.37
N LEU A 419 -37.05 15.19 8.20
CA LEU A 419 -37.58 16.26 9.06
C LEU A 419 -37.91 15.80 10.47
N GLU A 420 -38.28 14.54 10.66
CA GLU A 420 -38.47 13.96 12.01
C GLU A 420 -37.15 13.99 12.79
N LEU A 421 -36.02 13.62 12.11
CA LEU A 421 -34.70 13.60 12.70
C LEU A 421 -34.06 15.01 12.83
N ASN A 422 -34.36 15.90 11.89
CA ASN A 422 -33.93 17.29 11.92
C ASN A 422 -35.01 18.24 11.40
N PRO A 423 -35.85 18.81 12.28
CA PRO A 423 -36.88 19.77 11.90
C PRO A 423 -36.41 21.03 11.19
N GLN A 424 -35.12 21.30 11.21
CA GLN A 424 -34.50 22.48 10.55
C GLN A 424 -34.04 22.17 9.13
N ASN A 425 -34.19 20.96 8.62
CA ASN A 425 -33.82 20.63 7.24
C ASN A 425 -34.73 21.34 6.24
N THR A 426 -34.25 22.47 5.71
CA THR A 426 -34.99 23.29 4.73
C THR A 426 -35.16 22.58 3.41
N ASN A 427 -34.18 21.77 2.98
CA ASN A 427 -34.25 21.03 1.71
C ASN A 427 -35.42 20.05 1.68
N ALA A 428 -35.53 19.19 2.70
CA ALA A 428 -36.63 18.26 2.82
C ALA A 428 -38.00 18.97 2.94
N ARG A 429 -38.05 20.09 3.66
CA ARG A 429 -39.30 20.88 3.82
C ARG A 429 -39.75 21.46 2.48
N ASP A 430 -38.84 22.05 1.72
CA ASP A 430 -39.17 22.67 0.43
C ASP A 430 -39.54 21.62 -0.62
N ALA A 431 -38.86 20.46 -0.59
CA ALA A 431 -39.19 19.32 -1.44
C ALA A 431 -40.59 18.79 -1.15
N LEU A 432 -40.95 18.56 0.12
CA LEU A 432 -42.32 18.12 0.53
C LEU A 432 -43.36 19.10 0.11
N LYS A 433 -43.19 20.41 0.35
CA LYS A 433 -44.14 21.44 -0.05
C LYS A 433 -44.44 21.39 -1.55
N LYS A 434 -43.39 21.20 -2.39
CA LYS A 434 -43.57 21.06 -3.86
C LYS A 434 -44.29 19.78 -4.25
N LEU A 435 -44.04 18.68 -3.52
CA LEU A 435 -44.61 17.38 -3.78
C LEU A 435 -46.07 17.28 -3.34
N GLU A 436 -46.49 17.95 -2.25
CA GLU A 436 -47.86 17.92 -1.71
C GLU A 436 -48.81 18.91 -2.41
N GLN A 437 -48.26 19.87 -3.19
CA GLN A 437 -49.07 20.85 -3.95
C GLN A 437 -49.49 20.37 -5.34
N LYS A 438 -48.99 19.22 -5.81
CA LYS A 438 -49.33 18.56 -7.07
C LYS A 438 -50.11 17.28 -6.82
#